data_c0989e3c9f05d24bd9b3997d36b417bc
#
_entry.id   c0989e3c9f05d24bd9b3997d36b417bc
#
_cell.length_a   1.000
_cell.length_b   1.000
_cell.length_c   1.000
_cell.angle_alpha   90.00
_cell.angle_beta   90.00
_cell.angle_gamma   90.00
#
_symmetry.space_group_name_H-M   'P 1'
#
loop_
_entity.id
_entity.type
_entity.pdbx_description
1 polymer ?
#
loop_
_entity_poly.entity_id
_entity_poly.type
_entity_poly.pdbx_seq_one_letter_code
_entity_poly.pdbx_strand_id
1 'polypeptide(L)'
;MSAALAKENSAIAKEILELKAYFTKKSQWIFGGDGWAYDIGYGGLDHVLASGHNVNVLVVDTEVYSNTGGQSSKSTPVGAVAKFAASGKRVRKKDLGAMAMSYGYVYVAQVAMGSNQAQYLKALKEAEAYDGPSLIIAYAPCINHGLKASMGKSQAEEKKAVECGYWQLYRYNPALE
;
A
#
# COMPACT_ATOMS: atom_id res chain seq x y z
N MET A 1 -1.70 -33.79 5.42
CA MET A 1 -1.86 -34.14 4.00
C MET A 1 -0.62 -34.86 3.44
N SER A 2 0.57 -34.23 3.37
CA SER A 2 1.77 -34.87 2.76
C SER A 2 2.15 -36.23 3.35
N ALA A 3 2.08 -36.42 4.67
CA ALA A 3 2.42 -37.69 5.32
C ALA A 3 1.41 -38.81 5.05
N ALA A 4 0.16 -38.49 4.79
CA ALA A 4 -0.86 -39.47 4.38
C ALA A 4 -0.67 -39.87 2.92
N LEU A 5 -0.42 -38.89 2.02
CA LEU A 5 -0.16 -39.15 0.61
C LEU A 5 1.12 -39.95 0.37
N ALA A 6 2.16 -39.76 1.22
CA ALA A 6 3.41 -40.51 1.12
C ALA A 6 3.25 -42.01 1.44
N LYS A 7 2.17 -42.39 2.14
CA LYS A 7 1.85 -43.80 2.45
C LYS A 7 0.96 -44.44 1.36
N GLU A 8 0.41 -43.63 0.47
CA GLU A 8 -0.46 -44.06 -0.60
C GLU A 8 0.35 -44.44 -1.84
N ASN A 9 0.15 -45.64 -2.38
CA ASN A 9 0.97 -46.14 -3.49
C ASN A 9 0.32 -45.96 -4.86
N SER A 10 -0.67 -45.07 -4.97
CA SER A 10 -1.35 -44.74 -6.22
C SER A 10 -0.55 -43.78 -7.09
N ALA A 11 -0.74 -43.83 -8.41
CA ALA A 11 -0.15 -42.92 -9.35
C ALA A 11 -0.57 -41.46 -9.05
N ILE A 12 -1.83 -41.26 -8.70
CA ILE A 12 -2.41 -39.95 -8.34
C ILE A 12 -1.72 -39.37 -7.08
N ALA A 13 -1.46 -40.19 -6.06
CA ALA A 13 -0.76 -39.70 -4.86
C ALA A 13 0.66 -39.25 -5.16
N LYS A 14 1.36 -39.92 -6.05
CA LYS A 14 2.71 -39.52 -6.53
C LYS A 14 2.67 -38.19 -7.28
N GLU A 15 1.73 -38.05 -8.21
CA GLU A 15 1.53 -36.77 -8.96
C GLU A 15 1.20 -35.60 -8.03
N ILE A 16 0.33 -35.79 -7.05
CA ILE A 16 0.01 -34.75 -6.04
C ILE A 16 1.27 -34.38 -5.24
N LEU A 17 2.12 -35.36 -4.88
CA LEU A 17 3.35 -35.09 -4.14
C LEU A 17 4.38 -34.31 -4.98
N GLU A 18 4.50 -34.60 -6.28
CA GLU A 18 5.34 -33.85 -7.22
C GLU A 18 4.86 -32.38 -7.34
N LEU A 19 3.55 -32.17 -7.32
CA LEU A 19 2.94 -30.84 -7.39
C LEU A 19 2.86 -30.12 -6.02
N LYS A 20 3.43 -30.69 -4.95
CA LYS A 20 3.33 -30.18 -3.58
C LYS A 20 3.69 -28.70 -3.44
N ALA A 21 4.64 -28.19 -4.21
CA ALA A 21 5.06 -26.79 -4.20
C ALA A 21 3.95 -25.83 -4.64
N TYR A 22 2.96 -26.30 -5.40
CA TYR A 22 1.83 -25.51 -5.87
C TYR A 22 0.68 -25.42 -4.83
N PHE A 23 0.69 -26.25 -3.79
CA PHE A 23 -0.31 -26.21 -2.71
C PHE A 23 0.05 -25.29 -1.56
N THR A 24 1.19 -24.59 -1.64
CA THR A 24 1.54 -23.57 -0.66
C THR A 24 0.67 -22.34 -0.84
N LYS A 25 0.24 -21.72 0.27
CA LYS A 25 -0.46 -20.43 0.24
C LYS A 25 0.38 -19.43 -0.56
N LYS A 26 -0.21 -18.80 -1.54
CA LYS A 26 0.44 -17.76 -2.34
C LYS A 26 0.14 -16.41 -1.72
N SER A 27 1.17 -15.58 -1.60
CA SER A 27 1.01 -14.18 -1.26
C SER A 27 0.45 -13.42 -2.46
N GLN A 28 -0.53 -12.54 -2.22
CA GLN A 28 -1.15 -11.72 -3.26
C GLN A 28 -0.96 -10.25 -2.94
N TRP A 29 -0.40 -9.52 -3.88
CA TRP A 29 -0.12 -8.11 -3.76
C TRP A 29 -0.72 -7.31 -4.91
N ILE A 30 -1.36 -6.19 -4.55
CA ILE A 30 -1.83 -5.18 -5.48
C ILE A 30 -0.96 -3.94 -5.30
N PHE A 31 -0.39 -3.42 -6.39
CA PHE A 31 0.41 -2.20 -6.39
C PHE A 31 -0.31 -1.13 -7.22
N GLY A 32 -0.38 0.08 -6.69
CA GLY A 32 -0.98 1.20 -7.42
C GLY A 32 -0.58 2.56 -6.88
N GLY A 33 -0.80 3.59 -7.68
CA GLY A 33 -0.57 4.98 -7.32
C GLY A 33 -1.76 5.60 -6.58
N ASP A 34 -1.55 6.81 -6.07
CA ASP A 34 -2.58 7.57 -5.35
C ASP A 34 -3.80 7.92 -6.22
N GLY A 35 -3.61 8.26 -7.50
CA GLY A 35 -4.73 8.52 -8.40
C GLY A 35 -5.66 7.31 -8.54
N TRP A 36 -5.11 6.10 -8.57
CA TRP A 36 -5.91 4.89 -8.51
C TRP A 36 -6.58 4.71 -7.15
N ALA A 37 -5.79 4.68 -6.08
CA ALA A 37 -6.26 4.29 -4.76
C ALA A 37 -7.23 5.31 -4.12
N TYR A 38 -6.99 6.60 -4.34
CA TYR A 38 -7.79 7.67 -3.72
C TYR A 38 -8.98 8.11 -4.60
N ASP A 39 -8.90 7.88 -5.93
CA ASP A 39 -9.87 8.37 -6.91
C ASP A 39 -10.50 7.27 -7.75
N ILE A 40 -9.95 7.05 -8.96
CA ILE A 40 -10.63 6.28 -10.03
C ILE A 40 -10.78 4.79 -9.70
N GLY A 41 -9.91 4.22 -8.90
CA GLY A 41 -9.95 2.81 -8.48
C GLY A 41 -10.47 2.61 -7.06
N TYR A 42 -10.85 3.68 -6.35
CA TYR A 42 -11.23 3.58 -4.94
C TYR A 42 -12.39 2.61 -4.70
N GLY A 43 -13.42 2.59 -5.56
CA GLY A 43 -14.53 1.66 -5.38
C GLY A 43 -14.11 0.19 -5.46
N GLY A 44 -13.14 -0.14 -6.32
CA GLY A 44 -12.55 -1.48 -6.38
C GLY A 44 -11.65 -1.78 -5.17
N LEU A 45 -10.86 -0.81 -4.74
CA LEU A 45 -10.04 -0.94 -3.53
C LEU A 45 -10.90 -1.13 -2.29
N ASP A 46 -11.95 -0.34 -2.13
CA ASP A 46 -12.92 -0.46 -1.05
C ASP A 46 -13.53 -1.88 -1.00
N HIS A 47 -13.96 -2.39 -2.16
CA HIS A 47 -14.48 -3.76 -2.28
C HIS A 47 -13.46 -4.82 -1.86
N VAL A 48 -12.19 -4.68 -2.26
CA VAL A 48 -11.11 -5.61 -1.86
C VAL A 48 -10.92 -5.60 -0.35
N LEU A 49 -10.85 -4.42 0.28
CA LEU A 49 -10.72 -4.29 1.73
C LEU A 49 -11.94 -4.84 2.47
N ALA A 50 -13.14 -4.56 1.94
CA ALA A 50 -14.40 -5.04 2.51
C ALA A 50 -14.58 -6.57 2.40
N SER A 51 -13.90 -7.22 1.46
CA SER A 51 -14.03 -8.67 1.24
C SER A 51 -13.46 -9.53 2.36
N GLY A 52 -12.58 -8.98 3.20
CA GLY A 52 -11.88 -9.72 4.25
C GLY A 52 -10.84 -10.74 3.75
N HIS A 53 -10.62 -10.82 2.44
CA HIS A 53 -9.64 -11.74 1.87
C HIS A 53 -8.21 -11.32 2.20
N ASN A 54 -7.32 -12.30 2.32
CA ASN A 54 -5.89 -12.07 2.55
C ASN A 54 -5.22 -11.55 1.27
N VAL A 55 -5.27 -10.24 1.09
CA VAL A 55 -4.66 -9.50 -0.02
C VAL A 55 -3.93 -8.29 0.54
N ASN A 56 -2.69 -8.12 0.12
CA ASN A 56 -1.86 -6.98 0.49
C ASN A 56 -1.95 -5.90 -0.59
N VAL A 57 -2.17 -4.66 -0.18
CA VAL A 57 -2.21 -3.51 -1.07
C VAL A 57 -1.09 -2.54 -0.72
N LEU A 58 -0.26 -2.20 -1.69
CA LEU A 58 0.75 -1.15 -1.56
C LEU A 58 0.37 0.04 -2.45
N VAL A 59 0.08 1.17 -1.84
CA VAL A 59 -0.20 2.43 -2.52
C VAL A 59 1.06 3.29 -2.50
N VAL A 60 1.55 3.65 -3.68
CA VAL A 60 2.64 4.62 -3.86
C VAL A 60 2.00 6.01 -3.95
N ASP A 61 2.05 6.77 -2.86
CA ASP A 61 1.41 8.07 -2.75
C ASP A 61 2.35 9.18 -3.22
N THR A 62 2.16 9.60 -4.46
CA THR A 62 2.90 10.71 -5.09
C THR A 62 2.15 12.04 -5.02
N GLU A 63 0.95 12.03 -4.41
CA GLU A 63 0.07 13.19 -4.20
C GLU A 63 -0.48 13.84 -5.46
N VAL A 64 -0.20 13.25 -6.64
CA VAL A 64 -0.74 13.67 -7.95
C VAL A 64 -0.83 12.47 -8.89
N TYR A 65 -1.55 12.59 -9.99
CA TYR A 65 -1.45 11.67 -11.12
C TYR A 65 -0.10 11.85 -11.84
N SER A 66 0.95 11.18 -11.35
CA SER A 66 2.32 11.38 -11.84
C SER A 66 2.52 10.96 -13.27
N ASN A 67 2.03 9.77 -13.65
CA ASN A 67 2.22 9.17 -14.96
C ASN A 67 1.48 9.91 -16.09
N THR A 68 0.42 10.64 -15.78
CA THR A 68 -0.37 11.41 -16.75
C THR A 68 0.01 12.90 -16.80
N GLY A 69 0.91 13.34 -15.92
CA GLY A 69 1.53 14.66 -15.98
C GLY A 69 1.15 15.64 -14.88
N GLY A 70 0.85 15.18 -13.68
CA GLY A 70 0.72 16.03 -12.50
C GLY A 70 -0.65 16.64 -12.27
N GLN A 71 -1.73 15.94 -12.60
CA GLN A 71 -3.09 16.36 -12.25
C GLN A 71 -3.36 16.14 -10.76
N SER A 72 -4.18 16.99 -10.17
CA SER A 72 -4.59 16.82 -8.77
C SER A 72 -5.43 15.55 -8.59
N SER A 73 -5.15 14.80 -7.52
CA SER A 73 -5.94 13.68 -7.05
C SER A 73 -6.63 14.00 -5.72
N LYS A 74 -7.39 13.07 -5.16
CA LYS A 74 -7.90 13.20 -3.77
C LYS A 74 -6.78 13.06 -2.73
N SER A 75 -5.60 12.59 -3.14
CA SER A 75 -4.39 12.57 -2.33
C SER A 75 -3.66 13.92 -2.30
N THR A 76 -3.91 14.80 -3.24
CA THR A 76 -3.25 16.11 -3.29
C THR A 76 -3.63 16.95 -2.07
N PRO A 77 -2.65 17.53 -1.33
CA PRO A 77 -2.92 18.33 -0.16
C PRO A 77 -3.71 19.61 -0.45
N VAL A 78 -4.39 20.14 0.56
CA VAL A 78 -5.05 21.45 0.47
C VAL A 78 -4.02 22.54 0.17
N GLY A 79 -4.35 23.46 -0.71
CA GLY A 79 -3.48 24.55 -1.13
C GLY A 79 -2.43 24.19 -2.17
N ALA A 80 -2.17 22.90 -2.42
CA ALA A 80 -1.18 22.49 -3.41
C ALA A 80 -1.65 22.83 -4.84
N VAL A 81 -0.73 23.40 -5.62
CA VAL A 81 -0.95 23.72 -7.03
C VAL A 81 -0.60 22.51 -7.89
N ALA A 82 -1.54 22.07 -8.70
CA ALA A 82 -1.38 20.97 -9.64
C ALA A 82 -2.26 21.22 -10.87
N LYS A 83 -2.13 20.41 -11.94
CA LYS A 83 -3.07 20.48 -13.05
C LYS A 83 -4.49 20.24 -12.54
N PHE A 84 -5.46 20.99 -13.04
CA PHE A 84 -6.85 21.09 -12.57
C PHE A 84 -7.03 21.70 -11.17
N ALA A 85 -5.95 22.19 -10.56
CA ALA A 85 -5.96 22.92 -9.30
C ALA A 85 -4.97 24.10 -9.36
N ALA A 86 -5.04 24.94 -10.41
CA ALA A 86 -4.11 26.04 -10.65
C ALA A 86 -4.12 27.10 -9.54
N SER A 87 -5.27 27.30 -8.89
CA SER A 87 -5.42 28.24 -7.75
C SER A 87 -5.21 27.55 -6.39
N GLY A 88 -4.63 26.36 -6.39
CA GLY A 88 -4.51 25.52 -5.20
C GLY A 88 -5.74 24.64 -4.94
N LYS A 89 -5.51 23.42 -4.50
CA LYS A 89 -6.59 22.49 -4.16
C LYS A 89 -7.39 23.01 -2.96
N ARG A 90 -8.71 23.08 -3.09
CA ARG A 90 -9.61 23.69 -2.09
C ARG A 90 -9.99 22.74 -0.95
N VAL A 91 -9.97 21.43 -1.20
CA VAL A 91 -10.40 20.42 -0.24
C VAL A 91 -9.21 19.65 0.34
N ARG A 92 -9.38 19.15 1.55
CA ARG A 92 -8.36 18.37 2.27
C ARG A 92 -8.03 17.09 1.51
N LYS A 93 -6.79 16.59 1.72
CA LYS A 93 -6.38 15.25 1.32
C LYS A 93 -7.33 14.23 1.95
N LYS A 94 -7.79 13.27 1.13
CA LYS A 94 -8.56 12.12 1.63
C LYS A 94 -7.68 11.29 2.56
N ASP A 95 -8.17 10.97 3.72
CA ASP A 95 -7.47 10.07 4.66
C ASP A 95 -7.84 8.62 4.35
N LEU A 96 -7.09 8.04 3.43
CA LEU A 96 -7.30 6.66 2.99
C LEU A 96 -7.00 5.66 4.12
N GLY A 97 -6.00 5.97 4.95
CA GLY A 97 -5.64 5.13 6.09
C GLY A 97 -6.74 5.07 7.13
N ALA A 98 -7.29 6.22 7.56
CA ALA A 98 -8.39 6.27 8.50
C ALA A 98 -9.66 5.58 7.96
N MET A 99 -9.94 5.73 6.67
CA MET A 99 -11.06 5.02 6.03
C MET A 99 -10.87 3.50 6.09
N ALA A 100 -9.66 3.01 5.81
CA ALA A 100 -9.36 1.57 5.89
C ALA A 100 -9.41 1.06 7.35
N MET A 101 -8.89 1.81 8.32
CA MET A 101 -8.98 1.48 9.74
C MET A 101 -10.42 1.37 10.23
N SER A 102 -11.36 2.12 9.65
CA SER A 102 -12.78 2.08 10.05
C SER A 102 -13.46 0.73 9.82
N TYR A 103 -12.88 -0.16 9.01
CA TYR A 103 -13.34 -1.55 8.87
C TYR A 103 -13.09 -2.39 10.14
N GLY A 104 -12.14 -2.00 10.99
CA GLY A 104 -11.80 -2.71 12.23
C GLY A 104 -10.99 -4.00 12.06
N TYR A 105 -10.85 -4.50 10.84
CA TYR A 105 -10.11 -5.75 10.53
C TYR A 105 -9.09 -5.59 9.41
N VAL A 106 -8.81 -4.39 8.96
CA VAL A 106 -7.79 -4.12 7.94
C VAL A 106 -6.50 -3.70 8.62
N TYR A 107 -5.39 -4.40 8.34
CA TYR A 107 -4.07 -3.91 8.73
C TYR A 107 -3.72 -2.67 7.91
N VAL A 108 -3.30 -1.60 8.59
CA VAL A 108 -2.96 -0.33 7.91
C VAL A 108 -1.59 0.17 8.35
N ALA A 109 -0.75 0.53 7.37
CA ALA A 109 0.51 1.18 7.66
C ALA A 109 0.73 2.41 6.76
N GLN A 110 1.32 3.46 7.33
CA GLN A 110 1.79 4.61 6.60
C GLN A 110 3.31 4.71 6.78
N VAL A 111 4.03 4.72 5.67
CA VAL A 111 5.48 4.51 5.64
C VAL A 111 6.20 5.51 4.75
N ALA A 112 7.49 5.73 5.00
CA ALA A 112 8.40 6.47 4.14
C ALA A 112 9.78 5.79 4.20
N MET A 113 10.16 5.13 3.12
CA MET A 113 11.38 4.32 3.06
C MET A 113 12.64 5.15 3.36
N GLY A 114 12.72 6.36 2.82
CA GLY A 114 13.85 7.27 3.02
C GLY A 114 13.99 7.83 4.43
N SER A 115 12.91 7.80 5.22
CA SER A 115 12.93 8.21 6.61
C SER A 115 13.24 7.07 7.58
N ASN A 116 12.55 5.92 7.40
CA ASN A 116 12.68 4.78 8.31
C ASN A 116 12.53 3.45 7.57
N GLN A 117 13.65 2.93 7.07
CA GLN A 117 13.69 1.64 6.37
C GLN A 117 13.27 0.46 7.27
N ALA A 118 13.63 0.51 8.55
CA ALA A 118 13.27 -0.57 9.48
C ALA A 118 11.75 -0.64 9.69
N GLN A 119 11.09 0.50 9.85
CA GLN A 119 9.61 0.57 9.95
C GLN A 119 8.95 0.11 8.64
N TYR A 120 9.49 0.52 7.49
CA TYR A 120 8.99 0.10 6.19
C TYR A 120 9.06 -1.42 6.00
N LEU A 121 10.22 -2.03 6.26
CA LEU A 121 10.39 -3.49 6.19
C LEU A 121 9.52 -4.24 7.20
N LYS A 122 9.35 -3.66 8.39
CA LYS A 122 8.48 -4.24 9.41
C LYS A 122 7.02 -4.22 8.96
N ALA A 123 6.54 -3.11 8.38
CA ALA A 123 5.18 -3.01 7.84
C ALA A 123 4.91 -4.06 6.75
N LEU A 124 5.86 -4.27 5.83
CA LEU A 124 5.74 -5.31 4.79
C LEU A 124 5.65 -6.72 5.40
N LYS A 125 6.49 -7.03 6.39
CA LYS A 125 6.48 -8.34 7.06
C LYS A 125 5.20 -8.57 7.87
N GLU A 126 4.71 -7.54 8.55
CA GLU A 126 3.47 -7.61 9.32
C GLU A 126 2.26 -7.80 8.38
N ALA A 127 2.20 -7.05 7.25
CA ALA A 127 1.16 -7.23 6.25
C ALA A 127 1.17 -8.64 5.64
N GLU A 128 2.33 -9.17 5.31
CA GLU A 128 2.48 -10.53 4.77
C GLU A 128 2.06 -11.62 5.78
N ALA A 129 2.29 -11.39 7.06
CA ALA A 129 1.93 -12.32 8.12
C ALA A 129 0.46 -12.18 8.57
N TYR A 130 -0.18 -11.07 8.27
CA TYR A 130 -1.56 -10.79 8.67
C TYR A 130 -2.55 -11.64 7.86
N ASP A 131 -3.47 -12.31 8.54
CA ASP A 131 -4.48 -13.15 7.87
C ASP A 131 -5.75 -12.36 7.58
N GLY A 132 -5.65 -11.42 6.67
CA GLY A 132 -6.72 -10.51 6.26
C GLY A 132 -6.20 -9.47 5.27
N PRO A 133 -7.04 -8.51 4.87
CA PRO A 133 -6.64 -7.45 3.98
C PRO A 133 -5.66 -6.48 4.66
N SER A 134 -4.63 -6.07 3.92
CA SER A 134 -3.64 -5.11 4.40
C SER A 134 -3.50 -3.94 3.43
N LEU A 135 -3.35 -2.74 3.97
CA LEU A 135 -3.12 -1.52 3.20
C LEU A 135 -1.84 -0.82 3.69
N ILE A 136 -0.86 -0.68 2.81
CA ILE A 136 0.35 0.09 3.08
C ILE A 136 0.35 1.32 2.18
N ILE A 137 0.47 2.51 2.77
CA ILE A 137 0.55 3.79 2.07
C ILE A 137 1.98 4.30 2.18
N ALA A 138 2.70 4.28 1.06
CA ALA A 138 4.10 4.67 0.99
C ALA A 138 4.23 6.05 0.34
N TYR A 139 4.79 7.00 1.06
CA TYR A 139 5.09 8.33 0.51
C TYR A 139 6.18 8.23 -0.57
N ALA A 140 5.95 8.88 -1.70
CA ALA A 140 6.87 8.88 -2.84
C ALA A 140 6.88 10.26 -3.52
N PRO A 141 7.75 11.20 -3.10
CA PRO A 141 7.84 12.53 -3.70
C PRO A 141 8.05 12.45 -5.22
N CYS A 142 7.29 13.24 -5.97
CA CYS A 142 7.28 13.20 -7.42
C CYS A 142 7.83 14.50 -8.04
N ILE A 143 8.60 14.38 -9.12
CA ILE A 143 9.11 15.53 -9.89
C ILE A 143 7.97 16.33 -10.54
N ASN A 144 6.80 15.74 -10.76
CA ASN A 144 5.62 16.43 -11.26
C ASN A 144 4.86 17.23 -10.18
N HIS A 145 5.28 17.15 -8.91
CA HIS A 145 4.64 17.83 -7.80
C HIS A 145 5.66 18.39 -6.79
N GLY A 146 6.46 19.33 -7.25
CA GLY A 146 7.30 20.16 -6.38
C GLY A 146 8.67 19.61 -6.01
N LEU A 147 9.01 18.36 -6.32
CA LEU A 147 10.36 17.85 -6.14
C LEU A 147 11.33 18.58 -7.10
N LYS A 148 12.11 19.53 -6.57
CA LYS A 148 13.07 20.34 -7.34
C LYS A 148 14.41 19.65 -7.55
N ALA A 149 14.75 18.71 -6.69
CA ALA A 149 15.93 17.86 -6.82
C ALA A 149 15.65 16.71 -7.79
N SER A 150 16.73 16.08 -8.29
CA SER A 150 16.56 14.87 -9.10
C SER A 150 15.91 13.73 -8.29
N MET A 151 15.34 12.74 -8.97
CA MET A 151 14.71 11.58 -8.31
C MET A 151 15.68 10.81 -7.40
N GLY A 152 17.00 10.90 -7.61
CA GLY A 152 18.01 10.37 -6.68
C GLY A 152 17.99 11.01 -5.29
N LYS A 153 17.24 12.10 -5.09
CA LYS A 153 17.04 12.75 -3.79
C LYS A 153 15.69 12.47 -3.15
N SER A 154 14.84 11.67 -3.77
CA SER A 154 13.48 11.37 -3.26
C SER A 154 13.49 10.88 -1.82
N GLN A 155 14.38 9.95 -1.47
CA GLN A 155 14.47 9.44 -0.10
C GLN A 155 14.87 10.52 0.92
N ALA A 156 15.75 11.46 0.53
CA ALA A 156 16.10 12.58 1.39
C ALA A 156 14.92 13.54 1.61
N GLU A 157 14.08 13.73 0.61
CA GLU A 157 12.85 14.53 0.75
C GLU A 157 11.80 13.80 1.58
N GLU A 158 11.67 12.48 1.46
CA GLU A 158 10.81 11.67 2.34
C GLU A 158 11.21 11.84 3.81
N LYS A 159 12.52 11.81 4.09
CA LYS A 159 13.05 12.03 5.43
C LYS A 159 12.65 13.41 5.98
N LYS A 160 12.85 14.46 5.21
CA LYS A 160 12.45 15.83 5.60
C LYS A 160 10.95 15.94 5.86
N ALA A 161 10.12 15.31 5.01
CA ALA A 161 8.67 15.32 5.17
C ALA A 161 8.23 14.69 6.49
N VAL A 162 8.90 13.64 6.94
CA VAL A 162 8.64 13.02 8.24
C VAL A 162 9.18 13.88 9.39
N GLU A 163 10.41 14.41 9.28
CA GLU A 163 11.05 15.23 10.31
C GLU A 163 10.27 16.53 10.60
N CYS A 164 9.65 17.13 9.58
CA CYS A 164 8.83 18.34 9.76
C CYS A 164 7.36 18.06 10.12
N GLY A 165 6.97 16.79 10.28
CA GLY A 165 5.60 16.39 10.61
C GLY A 165 4.61 16.43 9.45
N TYR A 166 5.08 16.64 8.21
CA TYR A 166 4.23 16.61 7.02
C TYR A 166 3.70 15.22 6.71
N TRP A 167 4.55 14.19 6.84
CA TRP A 167 4.21 12.80 6.67
C TRP A 167 4.40 12.05 7.99
N GLN A 168 3.38 11.34 8.45
CA GLN A 168 3.42 10.62 9.72
C GLN A 168 3.58 9.12 9.49
N LEU A 169 4.43 8.48 10.28
CA LEU A 169 4.66 7.04 10.22
C LEU A 169 3.83 6.35 11.29
N TYR A 170 3.02 5.38 10.88
CA TYR A 170 2.28 4.53 11.82
C TYR A 170 2.06 3.12 11.27
N ARG A 171 1.70 2.20 12.15
CA ARG A 171 1.19 0.88 11.84
C ARG A 171 0.03 0.59 12.78
N TYR A 172 -1.10 0.23 12.22
CA TYR A 172 -2.28 -0.22 12.91
C TYR A 172 -2.50 -1.70 12.60
N ASN A 173 -2.48 -2.53 13.63
CA ASN A 173 -2.70 -3.96 13.51
C ASN A 173 -3.91 -4.36 14.38
N PRO A 174 -5.07 -4.66 13.79
CA PRO A 174 -6.27 -5.01 14.53
C PRO A 174 -6.13 -6.26 15.40
N ALA A 175 -5.18 -7.15 15.10
CA ALA A 175 -4.93 -8.34 15.90
C ALA A 175 -4.22 -8.07 17.25
N LEU A 176 -3.82 -6.83 17.50
CA LEU A 176 -3.14 -6.41 18.74
C LEU A 176 -4.04 -5.57 19.66
N GLU A 177 -5.31 -5.40 19.31
CA GLU A 177 -6.32 -4.72 20.14
C GLU A 177 -6.97 -5.65 21.18
#